data_889374306279210d5142412451edcad4
#
_entry.id   889374306279210d5142412451edcad4
#
_cell.length_a   1.000
_cell.length_b   1.000
_cell.length_c   1.000
_cell.angle_alpha   90.00
_cell.angle_beta   90.00
_cell.angle_gamma   90.00
#
_symmetry.space_group_name_H-M   'P 1'
#
loop_
_entity.id
_entity.type
_entity.pdbx_description
1 polymer ?
#
loop_
_entity_poly.entity_id
_entity_poly.type
_entity_poly.pdbx_seq_one_letter_code
_entity_poly.pdbx_strand_id
1 'polypeptide(L)'
;MFSLTVFKSIFDNKTETRIDFETFEKFEKSLYYLSTIKGYKAKRGEFVKHASPLISPAVYKPDTTRANANVIEWAQWAALDVDSHTFEGDLENALATLYPDIYYVCYSTASSTRATPKFRLVFPLTRSVRSEEIKHFWYALNTEFGMVGDTQTKDLSRMYYVPAIYPNAHNFIFTHKADSFLDVDTLLSKHPFTAPSTSSSFMDRLPESMQKEIIKHRQQKLADDKKEFEWTSYNDCPFLSKNLISDYKSISRVDGSGRYSMIYKIMTSIACNAIKRKYPITEYEIVDIVRNLDRDTSNRYAKRPLNVEASRAIEFAYRNV
;
A
#
# COMPACT_ATOMS: atom_id res chain seq x y z
N MET A 1 -18.48 -9.63 -17.49
CA MET A 1 -18.67 -10.93 -16.82
C MET A 1 -18.09 -10.83 -15.43
N PHE A 2 -18.81 -11.28 -14.40
CA PHE A 2 -18.30 -11.32 -13.03
C PHE A 2 -17.36 -12.50 -12.90
N SER A 3 -16.13 -12.28 -12.49
CA SER A 3 -15.17 -13.36 -12.27
C SER A 3 -14.26 -13.05 -11.12
N LEU A 4 -13.74 -14.08 -10.48
CA LEU A 4 -12.71 -13.92 -9.46
C LEU A 4 -11.54 -14.87 -9.71
N THR A 5 -10.35 -14.35 -9.47
CA THR A 5 -9.14 -15.17 -9.41
C THR A 5 -8.92 -15.60 -7.97
N VAL A 6 -8.73 -16.90 -7.75
CA VAL A 6 -8.58 -17.49 -6.41
C VAL A 6 -7.12 -17.81 -6.14
N PHE A 7 -6.66 -17.44 -4.95
CA PHE A 7 -5.34 -17.78 -4.43
C PHE A 7 -5.47 -18.60 -3.15
N LYS A 8 -4.66 -19.65 -3.03
CA LYS A 8 -4.70 -20.55 -1.85
C LYS A 8 -4.20 -19.88 -0.58
N SER A 9 -3.30 -18.89 -0.71
CA SER A 9 -2.72 -18.11 0.39
C SER A 9 -2.07 -16.85 -0.15
N ILE A 10 -1.60 -15.95 0.72
CA ILE A 10 -0.85 -14.75 0.29
C ILE A 10 0.48 -15.09 -0.43
N PHE A 11 0.99 -16.30 -0.26
CA PHE A 11 2.22 -16.77 -0.91
C PHE A 11 1.95 -17.43 -2.26
N ASP A 12 0.69 -17.65 -2.60
CA ASP A 12 0.31 -18.21 -3.89
C ASP A 12 0.53 -17.16 -4.99
N ASN A 13 1.26 -17.56 -6.01
CA ASN A 13 1.63 -16.73 -7.15
C ASN A 13 0.99 -17.20 -8.46
N LYS A 14 0.15 -18.23 -8.41
CA LYS A 14 -0.49 -18.81 -9.58
C LYS A 14 -1.79 -18.12 -9.89
N THR A 15 -2.01 -17.74 -11.13
CA THR A 15 -3.16 -16.98 -11.62
C THR A 15 -4.16 -17.83 -12.41
N GLU A 16 -3.95 -19.15 -12.43
CA GLU A 16 -4.71 -20.09 -13.26
C GLU A 16 -6.14 -20.35 -12.76
N THR A 17 -6.36 -20.20 -11.44
CA THR A 17 -7.67 -20.52 -10.85
C THR A 17 -8.57 -19.30 -10.96
N ARG A 18 -9.40 -19.29 -12.01
CA ARG A 18 -10.43 -18.28 -12.23
C ARG A 18 -11.79 -18.92 -12.23
N ILE A 19 -12.77 -18.27 -11.60
CA ILE A 19 -14.16 -18.69 -11.58
C ILE A 19 -15.00 -17.57 -12.19
N ASP A 20 -15.79 -17.90 -13.20
CA ASP A 20 -16.66 -16.98 -13.91
C ASP A 20 -18.12 -17.17 -13.49
N PHE A 21 -18.86 -16.07 -13.36
CA PHE A 21 -20.26 -16.04 -12.97
C PHE A 21 -21.03 -15.24 -14.03
N GLU A 22 -22.16 -15.77 -14.45
CA GLU A 22 -23.03 -15.13 -15.46
C GLU A 22 -23.69 -13.85 -14.91
N THR A 23 -24.06 -13.87 -13.62
CA THR A 23 -24.74 -12.75 -12.95
C THR A 23 -24.08 -12.42 -11.62
N PHE A 24 -24.31 -11.20 -11.11
CA PHE A 24 -23.80 -10.81 -9.79
C PHE A 24 -24.46 -11.61 -8.67
N GLU A 25 -25.70 -12.02 -8.80
CA GLU A 25 -26.36 -12.86 -7.80
C GLU A 25 -25.70 -14.25 -7.66
N LYS A 26 -25.19 -14.83 -8.76
CA LYS A 26 -24.40 -16.07 -8.68
C LYS A 26 -23.06 -15.83 -7.98
N PHE A 27 -22.42 -14.71 -8.25
CA PHE A 27 -21.21 -14.29 -7.55
C PHE A 27 -21.47 -14.02 -6.07
N GLU A 28 -22.53 -13.26 -5.72
CA GLU A 28 -22.98 -13.04 -4.34
C GLU A 28 -23.20 -14.35 -3.59
N LYS A 29 -23.94 -15.30 -4.18
CA LYS A 29 -24.15 -16.62 -3.58
C LYS A 29 -22.85 -17.34 -3.28
N SER A 30 -21.81 -17.15 -4.10
CA SER A 30 -20.49 -17.73 -3.84
C SER A 30 -19.82 -17.08 -2.61
N LEU A 31 -19.97 -15.76 -2.42
CA LEU A 31 -19.48 -15.08 -1.21
C LEU A 31 -20.20 -15.58 0.05
N TYR A 32 -21.53 -15.74 -0.01
CA TYR A 32 -22.30 -16.31 1.10
C TYR A 32 -21.88 -17.74 1.41
N TYR A 33 -21.67 -18.58 0.39
CA TYR A 33 -21.15 -19.92 0.59
C TYR A 33 -19.78 -19.92 1.29
N LEU A 34 -18.85 -19.07 0.83
CA LEU A 34 -17.54 -18.92 1.45
C LEU A 34 -17.64 -18.46 2.91
N SER A 35 -18.60 -17.61 3.26
CA SER A 35 -18.80 -17.13 4.63
C SER A 35 -19.22 -18.23 5.61
N THR A 36 -19.71 -19.37 5.13
CA THR A 36 -20.06 -20.53 5.97
C THR A 36 -18.88 -21.48 6.23
N ILE A 37 -17.78 -21.31 5.53
CA ILE A 37 -16.61 -22.17 5.60
C ILE A 37 -15.63 -21.64 6.63
N LYS A 38 -14.99 -22.53 7.39
CA LYS A 38 -13.86 -22.16 8.24
C LYS A 38 -12.70 -21.70 7.36
N GLY A 39 -12.35 -20.45 7.48
CA GLY A 39 -11.48 -19.73 6.53
C GLY A 39 -10.08 -20.28 6.40
N TYR A 40 -9.66 -21.30 7.24
CA TYR A 40 -8.30 -21.67 7.20
C TYR A 40 -8.01 -22.91 8.06
N LYS A 41 -6.94 -23.65 7.71
CA LYS A 41 -6.41 -24.75 8.52
C LYS A 41 -5.06 -24.39 9.10
N ALA A 42 -4.96 -24.34 10.44
CA ALA A 42 -3.69 -24.28 11.13
C ALA A 42 -2.94 -25.60 11.02
N LYS A 43 -1.63 -25.51 10.81
CA LYS A 43 -0.74 -26.56 11.31
C LYS A 43 -0.79 -26.47 12.84
N ARG A 44 -1.17 -27.55 13.53
CA ARG A 44 -1.29 -27.68 14.99
C ARG A 44 -2.44 -26.93 15.69
N GLY A 45 -3.56 -26.65 15.00
CA GLY A 45 -4.74 -26.08 15.63
C GLY A 45 -4.74 -24.56 15.85
N GLU A 46 -3.66 -23.86 15.51
CA GLU A 46 -3.59 -22.41 15.61
C GLU A 46 -4.03 -21.71 14.32
N PHE A 47 -4.71 -20.57 14.47
CA PHE A 47 -5.12 -19.74 13.35
C PHE A 47 -3.92 -18.98 12.73
N VAL A 48 -3.69 -19.21 11.43
CA VAL A 48 -2.66 -18.49 10.66
C VAL A 48 -3.35 -17.76 9.50
N LYS A 49 -3.69 -16.49 9.69
CA LYS A 49 -4.35 -15.63 8.67
C LYS A 49 -3.71 -15.79 7.28
N HIS A 50 -2.40 -15.88 7.21
CA HIS A 50 -1.63 -15.97 5.96
C HIS A 50 -1.87 -17.26 5.16
N ALA A 51 -2.42 -18.31 5.77
CA ALA A 51 -2.79 -19.55 5.09
C ALA A 51 -4.21 -19.52 4.53
N SER A 52 -4.99 -18.49 4.83
CA SER A 52 -6.36 -18.36 4.34
C SER A 52 -6.39 -18.06 2.84
N PRO A 53 -7.38 -18.58 2.09
CA PRO A 53 -7.53 -18.27 0.68
C PRO A 53 -7.91 -16.81 0.45
N LEU A 54 -7.56 -16.30 -0.75
CA LEU A 54 -7.87 -14.96 -1.17
C LEU A 54 -8.55 -14.96 -2.54
N ILE A 55 -9.29 -13.90 -2.79
CA ILE A 55 -9.93 -13.62 -4.07
C ILE A 55 -9.45 -12.26 -4.61
N SER A 56 -9.43 -12.12 -5.91
CA SER A 56 -9.02 -10.89 -6.59
C SER A 56 -9.97 -10.56 -7.73
N PRO A 57 -10.31 -9.28 -7.97
CA PRO A 57 -10.99 -8.85 -9.18
C PRO A 57 -10.07 -8.91 -10.41
N ALA A 58 -8.74 -8.97 -10.20
CA ALA A 58 -7.78 -8.92 -11.28
C ALA A 58 -7.84 -10.14 -12.18
N VAL A 59 -7.91 -9.88 -13.49
CA VAL A 59 -7.75 -10.83 -14.57
C VAL A 59 -6.33 -10.73 -15.07
N TYR A 60 -5.64 -11.85 -15.20
CA TYR A 60 -4.23 -11.89 -15.57
C TYR A 60 -4.02 -12.43 -16.98
N LYS A 61 -2.90 -12.07 -17.59
CA LYS A 61 -2.43 -12.72 -18.82
C LYS A 61 -2.27 -14.21 -18.60
N PRO A 62 -2.63 -15.07 -19.57
CA PRO A 62 -2.43 -16.52 -19.46
C PRO A 62 -0.97 -16.87 -19.11
N ASP A 63 -0.80 -17.94 -18.36
CA ASP A 63 0.51 -18.53 -18.00
C ASP A 63 1.48 -17.55 -17.32
N THR A 64 0.95 -16.57 -16.57
CA THR A 64 1.77 -15.58 -15.87
C THR A 64 1.59 -15.64 -14.35
N THR A 65 2.42 -14.89 -13.66
CA THR A 65 2.37 -14.77 -12.19
C THR A 65 1.54 -13.56 -11.76
N ARG A 66 1.17 -13.54 -10.49
CA ARG A 66 0.50 -12.42 -9.81
C ARG A 66 1.44 -11.22 -9.67
N ALA A 67 1.57 -10.46 -10.73
CA ALA A 67 2.29 -9.19 -10.75
C ALA A 67 1.43 -8.11 -11.41
N ASN A 68 1.57 -6.85 -10.98
CA ASN A 68 0.81 -5.72 -11.54
C ASN A 68 0.94 -5.62 -13.07
N ALA A 69 2.14 -5.91 -13.62
CA ALA A 69 2.40 -5.89 -15.06
C ALA A 69 1.64 -6.96 -15.86
N ASN A 70 1.12 -7.98 -15.18
CA ASN A 70 0.37 -9.07 -15.79
C ASN A 70 -1.14 -8.89 -15.71
N VAL A 71 -1.62 -7.86 -15.00
CA VAL A 71 -3.04 -7.55 -14.90
C VAL A 71 -3.53 -6.94 -16.20
N ILE A 72 -4.58 -7.53 -16.78
CA ILE A 72 -5.27 -7.04 -17.98
C ILE A 72 -6.35 -6.04 -17.57
N GLU A 73 -7.18 -6.42 -16.60
CA GLU A 73 -8.32 -5.64 -16.11
C GLU A 73 -8.73 -6.11 -14.71
N TRP A 74 -9.58 -5.35 -14.05
CA TRP A 74 -10.44 -5.88 -12.99
C TRP A 74 -11.78 -6.30 -13.62
N ALA A 75 -12.27 -7.46 -13.21
CA ALA A 75 -13.58 -7.97 -13.58
C ALA A 75 -14.70 -6.98 -13.12
N GLN A 76 -15.94 -7.32 -13.42
CA GLN A 76 -17.09 -6.44 -13.13
C GLN A 76 -17.44 -6.34 -11.64
N TRP A 77 -16.42 -6.31 -10.76
CA TRP A 77 -16.58 -6.03 -9.35
C TRP A 77 -15.34 -5.36 -8.76
N ALA A 78 -15.56 -4.61 -7.68
CA ALA A 78 -14.50 -4.01 -6.88
C ALA A 78 -14.84 -4.11 -5.39
N ALA A 79 -13.85 -3.92 -4.53
CA ALA A 79 -14.10 -3.86 -3.10
C ALA A 79 -13.33 -2.73 -2.41
N LEU A 80 -13.99 -2.10 -1.43
CA LEU A 80 -13.38 -1.23 -0.44
C LEU A 80 -13.07 -2.02 0.84
N ASP A 81 -11.85 -1.94 1.31
CA ASP A 81 -11.41 -2.51 2.60
C ASP A 81 -11.50 -1.42 3.67
N VAL A 82 -12.42 -1.56 4.61
CA VAL A 82 -12.71 -0.54 5.62
C VAL A 82 -12.19 -1.03 6.98
N ASP A 83 -11.05 -0.48 7.38
CA ASP A 83 -10.38 -0.81 8.65
C ASP A 83 -10.73 0.14 9.79
N SER A 84 -11.19 1.35 9.48
CA SER A 84 -11.65 2.34 10.46
C SER A 84 -12.82 3.16 9.88
N HIS A 85 -13.80 3.43 10.70
CA HIS A 85 -14.99 4.21 10.35
C HIS A 85 -15.61 4.86 11.58
N THR A 86 -16.49 5.81 11.34
CA THR A 86 -17.25 6.53 12.37
C THR A 86 -18.74 6.15 12.37
N PHE A 87 -19.12 5.03 11.76
CA PHE A 87 -20.51 4.56 11.76
C PHE A 87 -20.91 4.14 13.17
N GLU A 88 -22.02 4.67 13.64
CA GLU A 88 -22.59 4.38 14.96
C GLU A 88 -23.79 3.45 14.83
N GLY A 89 -24.02 2.63 15.84
CA GLY A 89 -25.16 1.73 15.93
C GLY A 89 -25.02 0.49 15.05
N ASP A 90 -26.13 0.13 14.40
CA ASP A 90 -26.20 -1.03 13.50
C ASP A 90 -25.56 -0.70 12.16
N LEU A 91 -24.49 -1.43 11.81
CA LEU A 91 -23.70 -1.19 10.61
C LEU A 91 -24.51 -1.35 9.32
N GLU A 92 -25.42 -2.33 9.26
CA GLU A 92 -26.24 -2.59 8.08
C GLU A 92 -27.19 -1.41 7.82
N ASN A 93 -27.87 -0.94 8.85
CA ASN A 93 -28.75 0.22 8.76
C ASN A 93 -27.98 1.52 8.43
N ALA A 94 -26.81 1.71 9.03
CA ALA A 94 -25.97 2.89 8.76
C ALA A 94 -25.50 2.93 7.29
N LEU A 95 -25.04 1.81 6.75
CA LEU A 95 -24.62 1.71 5.36
C LEU A 95 -25.80 1.84 4.39
N ALA A 96 -26.95 1.24 4.67
CA ALA A 96 -28.15 1.36 3.85
C ALA A 96 -28.67 2.81 3.80
N THR A 97 -28.54 3.55 4.91
CA THR A 97 -28.93 4.97 4.97
C THR A 97 -27.98 5.85 4.16
N LEU A 98 -26.68 5.55 4.19
CA LEU A 98 -25.66 6.33 3.48
C LEU A 98 -25.63 6.04 1.97
N TYR A 99 -25.89 4.81 1.58
CA TYR A 99 -25.77 4.34 0.20
C TYR A 99 -27.05 3.59 -0.25
N PRO A 100 -28.22 4.24 -0.22
CA PRO A 100 -29.51 3.59 -0.45
C PRO A 100 -29.66 3.05 -1.89
N ASP A 101 -29.04 3.72 -2.85
CA ASP A 101 -29.21 3.42 -4.29
C ASP A 101 -28.09 2.53 -4.87
N ILE A 102 -27.20 2.02 -4.03
CA ILE A 102 -26.04 1.27 -4.49
C ILE A 102 -26.14 -0.18 -4.03
N TYR A 103 -26.07 -1.11 -4.99
CA TYR A 103 -25.98 -2.54 -4.67
C TYR A 103 -24.58 -2.87 -4.11
N TYR A 104 -24.53 -3.50 -2.92
CA TYR A 104 -23.26 -4.02 -2.36
C TYR A 104 -23.47 -5.26 -1.50
N VAL A 105 -22.41 -6.07 -1.40
CA VAL A 105 -22.26 -7.11 -0.39
C VAL A 105 -21.24 -6.64 0.63
N CYS A 106 -21.62 -6.64 1.91
CA CYS A 106 -20.73 -6.30 3.02
C CYS A 106 -20.34 -7.57 3.78
N TYR A 107 -19.05 -7.79 3.98
CA TYR A 107 -18.59 -8.90 4.82
C TYR A 107 -17.42 -8.51 5.74
N SER A 108 -17.38 -9.12 6.90
CA SER A 108 -16.36 -8.88 7.92
C SER A 108 -14.98 -9.36 7.52
N THR A 109 -13.93 -8.67 7.96
CA THR A 109 -12.54 -9.15 7.83
C THR A 109 -12.14 -10.06 9.00
N ALA A 110 -11.01 -10.77 8.86
CA ALA A 110 -10.48 -11.67 9.90
C ALA A 110 -10.07 -10.96 11.21
N SER A 111 -9.96 -9.63 11.19
CA SER A 111 -9.62 -8.79 12.35
C SER A 111 -10.80 -7.95 12.87
N SER A 112 -12.01 -8.21 12.37
CA SER A 112 -13.23 -7.53 12.82
C SER A 112 -13.57 -7.88 14.26
N THR A 113 -13.98 -6.90 15.05
CA THR A 113 -14.51 -7.10 16.40
C THR A 113 -15.90 -6.49 16.52
N ARG A 114 -16.64 -6.84 17.58
CA ARG A 114 -17.96 -6.19 17.84
C ARG A 114 -17.82 -4.70 18.16
N ALA A 115 -16.73 -4.32 18.84
CA ALA A 115 -16.50 -2.92 19.21
C ALA A 115 -16.00 -2.08 18.03
N THR A 116 -15.24 -2.68 17.13
CA THR A 116 -14.69 -2.02 15.94
C THR A 116 -14.86 -2.96 14.74
N PRO A 117 -16.04 -2.98 14.12
CA PRO A 117 -16.28 -3.79 12.94
C PRO A 117 -15.36 -3.39 11.80
N LYS A 118 -14.64 -4.36 11.23
CA LYS A 118 -13.81 -4.19 10.04
C LYS A 118 -14.41 -5.01 8.93
N PHE A 119 -14.58 -4.42 7.76
CA PHE A 119 -15.38 -5.05 6.71
C PHE A 119 -14.90 -4.68 5.31
N ARG A 120 -15.46 -5.38 4.32
CA ARG A 120 -15.35 -5.06 2.90
C ARG A 120 -16.69 -4.81 2.30
N LEU A 121 -16.78 -3.74 1.52
CA LEU A 121 -17.91 -3.48 0.65
C LEU A 121 -17.54 -3.93 -0.76
N VAL A 122 -18.27 -4.90 -1.28
CA VAL A 122 -18.08 -5.47 -2.62
C VAL A 122 -19.19 -4.96 -3.52
N PHE A 123 -18.82 -4.27 -4.58
CA PHE A 123 -19.73 -3.62 -5.51
C PHE A 123 -19.74 -4.33 -6.87
N PRO A 124 -20.92 -4.61 -7.46
CA PRO A 124 -21.00 -4.90 -8.88
C PRO A 124 -20.75 -3.64 -9.71
N LEU A 125 -20.06 -3.81 -10.82
CA LEU A 125 -19.73 -2.74 -11.76
C LEU A 125 -20.48 -2.93 -13.09
N THR A 126 -20.81 -1.83 -13.75
CA THR A 126 -21.46 -1.85 -15.09
C THR A 126 -20.57 -2.45 -16.18
N ARG A 127 -19.24 -2.35 -16.01
CA ARG A 127 -18.24 -2.94 -16.89
C ARG A 127 -16.97 -3.33 -16.13
N SER A 128 -16.08 -4.06 -16.78
CA SER A 128 -14.70 -4.26 -16.28
C SER A 128 -13.92 -2.94 -16.30
N VAL A 129 -12.87 -2.88 -15.46
CA VAL A 129 -11.97 -1.73 -15.37
C VAL A 129 -10.61 -2.11 -15.97
N ARG A 130 -10.25 -1.48 -17.09
CA ARG A 130 -8.99 -1.76 -17.80
C ARG A 130 -7.77 -1.44 -16.93
N SER A 131 -6.68 -2.12 -17.15
CA SER A 131 -5.46 -1.97 -16.34
C SER A 131 -4.94 -0.54 -16.20
N GLU A 132 -5.05 0.26 -17.27
CA GLU A 132 -4.68 1.68 -17.28
C GLU A 132 -5.63 2.57 -16.47
N GLU A 133 -6.88 2.15 -16.29
CA GLU A 133 -7.92 2.90 -15.56
C GLU A 133 -7.92 2.56 -14.05
N ILE A 134 -7.39 1.40 -13.64
CA ILE A 134 -7.53 0.88 -12.26
C ILE A 134 -7.10 1.89 -11.19
N LYS A 135 -6.01 2.61 -11.41
CA LYS A 135 -5.53 3.61 -10.44
C LYS A 135 -6.48 4.79 -10.29
N HIS A 136 -7.01 5.26 -11.41
CA HIS A 136 -8.01 6.32 -11.44
C HIS A 136 -9.32 5.84 -10.82
N PHE A 137 -9.80 4.67 -11.23
CA PHE A 137 -11.00 4.05 -10.70
C PHE A 137 -10.92 3.83 -9.18
N TRP A 138 -9.80 3.32 -8.69
CA TRP A 138 -9.57 3.15 -7.26
C TRP A 138 -9.65 4.49 -6.49
N TYR A 139 -9.05 5.54 -7.02
CA TYR A 139 -9.15 6.89 -6.46
C TYR A 139 -10.59 7.39 -6.47
N ALA A 140 -11.28 7.27 -7.60
CA ALA A 140 -12.66 7.70 -7.77
C ALA A 140 -13.61 6.97 -6.80
N LEU A 141 -13.46 5.64 -6.69
CA LEU A 141 -14.22 4.81 -5.77
C LEU A 141 -14.01 5.25 -4.31
N ASN A 142 -12.76 5.43 -3.87
CA ASN A 142 -12.50 5.89 -2.51
C ASN A 142 -13.03 7.30 -2.25
N THR A 143 -12.95 8.20 -3.23
CA THR A 143 -13.47 9.56 -3.10
C THR A 143 -14.99 9.56 -2.99
N GLU A 144 -15.68 8.76 -3.80
CA GLU A 144 -17.13 8.62 -3.76
C GLU A 144 -17.62 8.14 -2.40
N PHE A 145 -16.91 7.21 -1.77
CA PHE A 145 -17.23 6.66 -0.45
C PHE A 145 -16.54 7.38 0.71
N GLY A 146 -16.17 8.65 0.53
CA GLY A 146 -15.65 9.50 1.61
C GLY A 146 -14.27 9.10 2.12
N MET A 147 -13.45 8.43 1.28
CA MET A 147 -12.07 8.00 1.61
C MET A 147 -11.98 7.02 2.79
N VAL A 148 -13.03 6.24 3.03
CA VAL A 148 -13.05 5.23 4.11
C VAL A 148 -12.20 4.00 3.79
N GLY A 149 -11.82 3.79 2.53
CA GLY A 149 -11.00 2.66 2.10
C GLY A 149 -9.53 2.78 2.53
N ASP A 150 -8.90 1.63 2.82
CA ASP A 150 -7.47 1.57 3.11
C ASP A 150 -6.64 2.05 1.91
N THR A 151 -5.89 3.12 2.11
CA THR A 151 -5.04 3.75 1.07
C THR A 151 -3.93 2.85 0.53
N GLN A 152 -3.60 1.75 1.22
CA GLN A 152 -2.63 0.76 0.77
C GLN A 152 -3.20 -0.20 -0.29
N THR A 153 -4.51 -0.19 -0.54
CA THR A 153 -5.20 -1.14 -1.41
C THR A 153 -5.21 -0.80 -2.90
N LYS A 154 -4.35 0.09 -3.35
CA LYS A 154 -4.26 0.63 -4.73
C LYS A 154 -3.51 -0.25 -5.74
N ASP A 155 -3.10 -1.46 -5.37
CA ASP A 155 -2.37 -2.37 -6.26
C ASP A 155 -3.28 -2.94 -7.33
N LEU A 156 -2.82 -3.02 -8.58
CA LEU A 156 -3.56 -3.63 -9.68
C LEU A 156 -3.87 -5.11 -9.42
N SER A 157 -2.93 -5.81 -8.81
CA SER A 157 -3.04 -7.23 -8.43
C SER A 157 -3.63 -7.43 -7.01
N ARG A 158 -4.55 -6.54 -6.61
CA ARG A 158 -5.15 -6.56 -5.27
C ARG A 158 -5.84 -7.88 -4.97
N MET A 159 -5.58 -8.38 -3.77
CA MET A 159 -6.24 -9.57 -3.24
C MET A 159 -6.96 -9.23 -1.93
N TYR A 160 -8.04 -9.94 -1.69
CA TYR A 160 -8.84 -9.86 -0.49
C TYR A 160 -8.99 -11.25 0.14
N TYR A 161 -8.81 -11.37 1.45
CA TYR A 161 -9.19 -12.60 2.13
C TYR A 161 -10.68 -12.88 1.92
N VAL A 162 -11.03 -14.11 1.63
CA VAL A 162 -12.43 -14.53 1.43
C VAL A 162 -13.28 -14.24 2.66
N PRO A 163 -14.59 -13.97 2.52
CA PRO A 163 -15.50 -14.07 3.64
C PRO A 163 -15.47 -15.51 4.19
N ALA A 164 -15.27 -15.66 5.49
CA ALA A 164 -15.15 -16.97 6.11
C ALA A 164 -15.39 -16.87 7.61
N ILE A 165 -15.60 -18.01 8.29
CA ILE A 165 -15.64 -18.04 9.75
C ILE A 165 -14.21 -17.99 10.28
N TYR A 166 -13.79 -16.81 10.70
CA TYR A 166 -12.50 -16.58 11.34
C TYR A 166 -12.63 -16.73 12.86
N PRO A 167 -11.74 -17.50 13.52
CA PRO A 167 -11.73 -17.63 14.97
C PRO A 167 -11.52 -16.27 15.64
N ASN A 168 -12.25 -16.00 16.72
CA ASN A 168 -12.17 -14.79 17.50
C ASN A 168 -12.55 -13.48 16.76
N ALA A 169 -13.05 -13.57 15.51
CA ALA A 169 -13.56 -12.43 14.78
C ALA A 169 -15.07 -12.28 14.95
N HIS A 170 -15.57 -11.06 14.83
CA HIS A 170 -16.98 -10.80 14.64
C HIS A 170 -17.31 -11.04 13.16
N ASN A 171 -17.76 -12.26 12.85
CA ASN A 171 -18.06 -12.69 11.49
C ASN A 171 -19.49 -12.29 11.12
N PHE A 172 -19.64 -11.61 9.99
CA PHE A 172 -20.92 -11.25 9.39
C PHE A 172 -20.81 -11.14 7.88
N ILE A 173 -21.94 -11.29 7.21
CA ILE A 173 -22.15 -10.96 5.80
C ILE A 173 -23.60 -10.54 5.63
N PHE A 174 -23.81 -9.48 4.88
CA PHE A 174 -25.14 -9.01 4.47
C PHE A 174 -25.07 -8.32 3.11
N THR A 175 -26.24 -8.15 2.48
CA THR A 175 -26.37 -7.53 1.17
C THR A 175 -27.39 -6.43 1.22
N HIS A 176 -27.03 -5.27 0.70
CA HIS A 176 -27.98 -4.22 0.34
C HIS A 176 -28.27 -4.33 -1.15
N LYS A 177 -29.52 -4.63 -1.51
CA LYS A 177 -29.98 -4.72 -2.90
C LYS A 177 -30.53 -3.39 -3.37
N ALA A 178 -29.99 -2.90 -4.46
CA ALA A 178 -30.48 -1.76 -5.19
C ALA A 178 -30.49 -2.09 -6.69
N ASP A 179 -31.23 -1.31 -7.45
CA ASP A 179 -31.36 -1.55 -8.89
C ASP A 179 -30.10 -1.13 -9.69
N SER A 180 -29.21 -0.41 -9.07
CA SER A 180 -28.05 0.19 -9.73
C SER A 180 -26.74 -0.48 -9.34
N PHE A 181 -25.97 -0.87 -10.36
CA PHE A 181 -24.56 -1.20 -10.23
C PHE A 181 -23.73 0.09 -10.28
N LEU A 182 -22.53 0.07 -9.71
CA LEU A 182 -21.64 1.20 -9.80
C LEU A 182 -21.20 1.42 -11.26
N ASP A 183 -21.54 2.58 -11.78
CA ASP A 183 -21.15 2.96 -13.13
C ASP A 183 -19.72 3.48 -13.17
N VAL A 184 -18.84 2.72 -13.84
CA VAL A 184 -17.40 3.00 -13.91
C VAL A 184 -17.14 4.34 -14.63
N ASP A 185 -17.83 4.62 -15.72
CA ASP A 185 -17.60 5.82 -16.53
C ASP A 185 -18.07 7.08 -15.78
N THR A 186 -19.20 7.00 -15.11
CA THR A 186 -19.70 8.08 -14.23
C THR A 186 -18.73 8.36 -13.09
N LEU A 187 -18.22 7.33 -12.41
CA LEU A 187 -17.24 7.51 -11.34
C LEU A 187 -15.95 8.17 -11.84
N LEU A 188 -15.41 7.72 -12.95
CA LEU A 188 -14.20 8.29 -13.54
C LEU A 188 -14.40 9.75 -13.94
N SER A 189 -15.53 10.08 -14.53
CA SER A 189 -15.83 11.46 -14.95
C SER A 189 -16.10 12.41 -13.79
N LYS A 190 -16.77 11.92 -12.73
CA LYS A 190 -17.09 12.69 -11.52
C LYS A 190 -15.85 13.03 -10.70
N HIS A 191 -14.87 12.14 -10.68
CA HIS A 191 -13.65 12.28 -9.88
C HIS A 191 -12.40 12.29 -10.78
N PRO A 192 -12.09 13.41 -11.45
CA PRO A 192 -10.93 13.49 -12.32
C PRO A 192 -9.63 13.20 -11.54
N PHE A 193 -8.79 12.35 -12.10
CA PHE A 193 -7.55 11.89 -11.49
C PHE A 193 -6.36 12.36 -12.30
N THR A 194 -5.54 13.21 -11.70
CA THR A 194 -4.21 13.49 -12.23
C THR A 194 -3.26 12.49 -11.62
N ALA A 195 -2.75 11.56 -12.43
CA ALA A 195 -1.75 10.62 -11.94
C ALA A 195 -0.57 11.40 -11.34
N PRO A 196 -0.23 11.19 -10.06
CA PRO A 196 0.96 11.82 -9.51
C PRO A 196 2.15 11.37 -10.35
N SER A 197 2.97 12.32 -10.77
CA SER A 197 4.31 12.01 -11.28
C SER A 197 4.97 11.03 -10.31
N THR A 198 5.80 10.14 -10.76
CA THR A 198 6.33 8.91 -10.13
C THR A 198 6.81 8.97 -8.66
N SER A 199 6.63 10.09 -7.96
CA SER A 199 6.85 10.26 -6.53
C SER A 199 5.50 10.53 -5.83
N SER A 200 5.02 9.61 -5.04
CA SER A 200 3.64 9.59 -4.53
C SER A 200 3.50 10.03 -3.07
N SER A 201 4.33 10.99 -2.61
CA SER A 201 4.18 11.55 -1.27
C SER A 201 3.02 12.56 -1.25
N PHE A 202 2.32 12.68 -0.11
CA PHE A 202 1.33 13.75 0.10
C PHE A 202 1.89 15.12 -0.27
N MET A 203 3.15 15.36 0.03
CA MET A 203 3.89 16.58 -0.30
C MET A 203 3.91 16.86 -1.81
N ASP A 204 4.06 15.82 -2.64
CA ASP A 204 4.16 15.98 -4.11
C ASP A 204 2.83 16.41 -4.76
N ARG A 205 1.72 16.33 -4.02
CA ARG A 205 0.38 16.78 -4.45
C ARG A 205 0.11 18.24 -4.13
N LEU A 206 0.94 18.85 -3.31
CA LEU A 206 0.79 20.25 -2.91
C LEU A 206 1.50 21.18 -3.91
N PRO A 207 1.03 22.42 -4.08
CA PRO A 207 1.78 23.46 -4.79
C PRO A 207 3.19 23.62 -4.21
N GLU A 208 4.16 23.91 -5.05
CA GLU A 208 5.58 24.01 -4.65
C GLU A 208 5.82 25.01 -3.50
N SER A 209 5.07 26.12 -3.48
CA SER A 209 5.09 27.10 -2.39
C SER A 209 4.71 26.48 -1.04
N MET A 210 3.63 25.68 -1.01
CA MET A 210 3.18 24.99 0.20
C MET A 210 4.16 23.89 0.64
N GLN A 211 4.77 23.18 -0.31
CA GLN A 211 5.82 22.20 0.00
C GLN A 211 6.99 22.88 0.72
N LYS A 212 7.46 24.01 0.21
CA LYS A 212 8.56 24.78 0.82
C LYS A 212 8.21 25.28 2.23
N GLU A 213 7.00 25.77 2.44
CA GLU A 213 6.54 26.20 3.77
C GLU A 213 6.48 25.06 4.78
N ILE A 214 5.95 23.90 4.38
CA ILE A 214 5.89 22.72 5.25
C ILE A 214 7.31 22.24 5.60
N ILE A 215 8.20 22.16 4.63
CA ILE A 215 9.61 21.78 4.87
C ILE A 215 10.26 22.78 5.85
N LYS A 216 10.10 24.07 5.63
CA LYS A 216 10.63 25.12 6.49
C LYS A 216 10.08 25.01 7.92
N HIS A 217 8.78 24.78 8.07
CA HIS A 217 8.16 24.58 9.38
C HIS A 217 8.68 23.32 10.09
N ARG A 218 8.87 22.21 9.36
CA ARG A 218 9.47 20.99 9.93
C ARG A 218 10.92 21.20 10.35
N GLN A 219 11.69 21.95 9.58
CA GLN A 219 13.07 22.32 9.93
C GLN A 219 13.12 23.18 11.19
N GLN A 220 12.27 24.18 11.33
CA GLN A 220 12.18 25.02 12.52
C GLN A 220 11.80 24.19 13.75
N LYS A 221 10.74 23.37 13.65
CA LYS A 221 10.32 22.51 14.74
C LYS A 221 11.41 21.50 15.16
N LEU A 222 12.21 21.02 14.21
CA LEU A 222 13.32 20.12 14.50
C LEU A 222 14.46 20.87 15.19
N ALA A 223 14.74 22.11 14.83
CA ALA A 223 15.75 22.94 15.47
C ALA A 223 15.40 23.25 16.94
N ASP A 224 14.10 23.45 17.23
CA ASP A 224 13.61 23.75 18.58
C ASP A 224 13.65 22.51 19.51
N ASP A 225 13.51 21.30 18.96
CA ASP A 225 13.42 20.02 19.74
C ASP A 225 14.56 19.04 19.34
N LYS A 226 15.71 19.58 19.00
CA LYS A 226 16.88 18.80 18.57
C LYS A 226 17.45 17.96 19.71
N LYS A 227 17.86 16.72 19.37
CA LYS A 227 18.67 15.85 20.21
C LYS A 227 20.10 15.85 19.74
N GLU A 228 21.03 15.76 20.67
CA GLU A 228 22.44 15.63 20.35
C GLU A 228 22.84 14.17 20.25
N PHE A 229 23.68 13.87 19.27
CA PHE A 229 24.27 12.55 19.06
C PHE A 229 25.74 12.73 18.70
N GLU A 230 26.57 11.87 19.21
CA GLU A 230 28.00 11.82 18.91
C GLU A 230 28.34 10.51 18.22
N TRP A 231 29.19 10.55 17.23
CA TRP A 231 29.78 9.39 16.57
C TRP A 231 31.17 9.74 16.04
N THR A 232 32.03 8.77 15.93
CA THR A 232 33.42 8.96 15.48
C THR A 232 33.66 8.37 14.11
N SER A 233 32.82 7.44 13.67
CA SER A 233 32.94 6.75 12.40
C SER A 233 31.59 6.33 11.83
N TYR A 234 31.56 5.89 10.58
CA TYR A 234 30.34 5.32 9.98
C TYR A 234 29.87 4.02 10.70
N ASN A 235 30.75 3.31 11.43
CA ASN A 235 30.41 2.05 12.11
C ASN A 235 29.60 2.29 13.40
N ASP A 236 29.80 3.42 14.06
CA ASP A 236 29.11 3.82 15.29
C ASP A 236 28.07 4.92 15.06
N CYS A 237 27.90 5.36 13.83
CA CYS A 237 26.87 6.33 13.46
C CYS A 237 25.46 5.77 13.77
N PRO A 238 24.69 6.43 14.66
CA PRO A 238 23.39 5.94 15.11
C PRO A 238 22.31 5.97 13.99
N PHE A 239 22.57 6.64 12.88
CA PHE A 239 21.63 6.80 11.78
C PHE A 239 21.89 5.84 10.62
N LEU A 240 23.02 5.10 10.63
CA LEU A 240 23.41 4.16 9.58
C LEU A 240 23.23 2.71 10.03
N SER A 241 22.43 1.95 9.27
CA SER A 241 22.18 0.53 9.54
C SER A 241 23.41 -0.33 9.21
N LYS A 242 23.76 -1.25 10.11
CA LYS A 242 24.82 -2.27 9.89
C LYS A 242 24.57 -3.12 8.64
N ASN A 243 23.29 -3.39 8.32
CA ASN A 243 22.93 -4.15 7.12
C ASN A 243 23.30 -3.36 5.86
N LEU A 244 23.04 -2.06 5.80
CA LEU A 244 23.41 -1.22 4.66
C LEU A 244 24.93 -1.12 4.49
N ILE A 245 25.70 -1.11 5.59
CA ILE A 245 27.16 -1.16 5.55
C ILE A 245 27.62 -2.50 4.93
N SER A 246 27.04 -3.61 5.39
CA SER A 246 27.35 -4.94 4.87
C SER A 246 27.01 -5.08 3.39
N ASP A 247 25.82 -4.61 3.00
CA ASP A 247 25.37 -4.63 1.60
C ASP A 247 26.31 -3.81 0.70
N TYR A 248 26.71 -2.62 1.13
CA TYR A 248 27.64 -1.78 0.38
C TYR A 248 29.02 -2.45 0.24
N LYS A 249 29.55 -3.03 1.32
CA LYS A 249 30.81 -3.80 1.31
C LYS A 249 30.74 -4.99 0.35
N SER A 250 29.61 -5.64 0.25
CA SER A 250 29.40 -6.76 -0.67
C SER A 250 29.35 -6.30 -2.14
N ILE A 251 28.58 -5.27 -2.44
CA ILE A 251 28.46 -4.70 -3.80
C ILE A 251 29.77 -4.07 -4.26
N SER A 252 30.55 -3.47 -3.36
CA SER A 252 31.82 -2.82 -3.71
C SER A 252 32.90 -3.78 -4.19
N ARG A 253 32.77 -5.08 -3.90
CA ARG A 253 33.67 -6.14 -4.33
C ARG A 253 33.34 -6.67 -5.73
N VAL A 254 32.18 -6.34 -6.29
CA VAL A 254 31.74 -6.82 -7.60
C VAL A 254 31.97 -5.74 -8.65
N ASP A 255 32.59 -6.08 -9.77
CA ASP A 255 32.67 -5.17 -10.92
C ASP A 255 31.31 -5.10 -11.63
N GLY A 256 30.69 -3.92 -11.63
CA GLY A 256 29.40 -3.70 -12.27
C GLY A 256 28.61 -2.51 -11.71
N SER A 257 27.35 -2.44 -12.12
CA SER A 257 26.42 -1.36 -11.79
C SER A 257 25.83 -1.51 -10.39
N GLY A 258 25.23 -0.43 -9.88
CA GLY A 258 24.43 -0.43 -8.64
C GLY A 258 25.09 0.26 -7.44
N ARG A 259 26.40 0.50 -7.44
CA ARG A 259 27.10 1.15 -6.31
C ARG A 259 26.61 2.57 -6.06
N TYR A 260 26.37 3.34 -7.11
CA TYR A 260 25.89 4.71 -6.97
C TYR A 260 24.47 4.78 -6.40
N SER A 261 23.58 3.91 -6.86
CA SER A 261 22.25 3.82 -6.30
C SER A 261 22.27 3.39 -4.83
N MET A 262 23.22 2.53 -4.45
CA MET A 262 23.40 2.10 -3.07
C MET A 262 23.92 3.23 -2.18
N ILE A 263 24.88 4.04 -2.66
CA ILE A 263 25.34 5.24 -1.95
C ILE A 263 24.18 6.21 -1.70
N TYR A 264 23.37 6.49 -2.72
CA TYR A 264 22.20 7.36 -2.55
C TYR A 264 21.16 6.76 -1.57
N LYS A 265 20.93 5.46 -1.61
CA LYS A 265 20.09 4.75 -0.64
C LYS A 265 20.62 4.90 0.79
N ILE A 266 21.93 4.81 0.98
CA ILE A 266 22.58 5.01 2.28
C ILE A 266 22.37 6.45 2.76
N MET A 267 22.62 7.45 1.93
CA MET A 267 22.41 8.87 2.26
C MET A 267 20.95 9.14 2.67
N THR A 268 20.01 8.63 1.91
CA THR A 268 18.57 8.77 2.21
C THR A 268 18.20 8.09 3.52
N SER A 269 18.75 6.89 3.80
CA SER A 269 18.51 6.19 5.06
C SER A 269 19.07 6.96 6.25
N ILE A 270 20.28 7.51 6.15
CA ILE A 270 20.90 8.34 7.19
C ILE A 270 20.02 9.56 7.47
N ALA A 271 19.63 10.30 6.45
CA ALA A 271 18.80 11.50 6.58
C ALA A 271 17.45 11.17 7.24
N CYS A 272 16.74 10.15 6.77
CA CYS A 272 15.46 9.73 7.35
C CYS A 272 15.58 9.31 8.82
N ASN A 273 16.61 8.54 9.17
CA ASN A 273 16.83 8.09 10.53
C ASN A 273 17.23 9.23 11.48
N ALA A 274 18.03 10.18 11.01
CA ALA A 274 18.41 11.36 11.78
C ALA A 274 17.16 12.21 12.10
N ILE A 275 16.36 12.56 11.10
CA ILE A 275 15.16 13.37 11.27
C ILE A 275 14.13 12.68 12.17
N LYS A 276 13.91 11.37 12.02
CA LYS A 276 13.05 10.58 12.92
C LYS A 276 13.50 10.64 14.37
N ARG A 277 14.79 10.70 14.61
CA ARG A 277 15.39 10.80 15.97
C ARG A 277 15.55 12.23 16.43
N LYS A 278 15.03 13.20 15.69
CA LYS A 278 15.10 14.64 16.00
C LYS A 278 16.52 15.20 15.96
N TYR A 279 17.32 14.72 15.01
CA TYR A 279 18.66 15.25 14.75
C TYR A 279 18.69 15.97 13.40
N PRO A 280 19.04 17.28 13.37
CA PRO A 280 19.11 18.09 12.16
C PRO A 280 20.41 17.82 11.39
N ILE A 281 20.54 16.63 10.81
CA ILE A 281 21.74 16.22 10.10
C ILE A 281 22.05 17.15 8.93
N THR A 282 23.31 17.43 8.71
CA THR A 282 23.83 18.30 7.65
C THR A 282 24.30 17.51 6.43
N GLU A 283 24.39 18.18 5.28
CA GLU A 283 24.99 17.62 4.06
C GLU A 283 26.42 17.14 4.28
N TYR A 284 27.19 17.95 5.03
CA TYR A 284 28.58 17.65 5.34
C TYR A 284 28.72 16.34 6.12
N GLU A 285 27.93 16.14 7.15
CA GLU A 285 27.94 14.91 7.96
C GLU A 285 27.58 13.68 7.15
N ILE A 286 26.55 13.78 6.29
CA ILE A 286 26.16 12.66 5.41
C ILE A 286 27.28 12.34 4.44
N VAL A 287 27.89 13.35 3.81
CA VAL A 287 28.99 13.16 2.86
C VAL A 287 30.22 12.57 3.55
N ASP A 288 30.55 13.02 4.76
CA ASP A 288 31.68 12.49 5.52
C ASP A 288 31.47 11.03 5.88
N ILE A 289 30.31 10.65 6.42
CA ILE A 289 29.96 9.25 6.75
C ILE A 289 30.13 8.37 5.51
N VAL A 290 29.58 8.78 4.37
CA VAL A 290 29.57 7.99 3.15
C VAL A 290 30.96 7.91 2.51
N ARG A 291 31.74 8.98 2.54
CA ARG A 291 33.13 8.97 2.05
C ARG A 291 34.04 8.08 2.89
N ASN A 292 33.87 8.10 4.21
CA ASN A 292 34.64 7.21 5.09
C ASN A 292 34.29 5.73 4.82
N LEU A 293 33.01 5.41 4.61
CA LEU A 293 32.59 4.08 4.21
C LEU A 293 33.13 3.67 2.83
N ASP A 294 33.09 4.56 1.83
CA ASP A 294 33.63 4.28 0.48
C ASP A 294 35.15 4.13 0.50
N ARG A 295 35.88 4.96 1.24
CA ARG A 295 37.32 4.86 1.41
C ARG A 295 37.76 3.52 1.97
N ASP A 296 37.03 3.00 2.95
CA ASP A 296 37.32 1.71 3.58
C ASP A 296 36.90 0.51 2.70
N THR A 297 36.32 0.75 1.54
CA THR A 297 35.81 -0.31 0.64
C THR A 297 36.38 -0.23 -0.76
N SER A 298 35.95 0.70 -1.57
CA SER A 298 36.33 0.82 -2.99
C SER A 298 37.04 2.12 -3.36
N ASN A 299 36.92 3.14 -2.53
CA ASN A 299 37.46 4.50 -2.72
C ASN A 299 37.15 5.12 -4.10
N ARG A 300 36.01 4.78 -4.68
CA ARG A 300 35.63 5.20 -6.03
C ARG A 300 35.02 6.59 -6.10
N TYR A 301 34.45 7.05 -4.99
CA TYR A 301 33.76 8.34 -4.93
C TYR A 301 34.60 9.45 -4.26
N ALA A 302 35.88 9.21 -4.01
CA ALA A 302 36.77 10.17 -3.34
C ALA A 302 36.79 11.56 -4.00
N LYS A 303 36.75 11.60 -5.36
CA LYS A 303 36.80 12.85 -6.14
C LYS A 303 35.43 13.35 -6.61
N ARG A 304 34.36 12.57 -6.40
CA ARG A 304 33.01 12.96 -6.86
C ARG A 304 32.35 13.89 -5.87
N PRO A 305 31.79 15.05 -6.30
CA PRO A 305 30.97 15.86 -5.43
C PRO A 305 29.67 15.09 -5.08
N LEU A 306 29.41 14.90 -3.78
CA LEU A 306 28.24 14.20 -3.27
C LEU A 306 27.26 15.11 -2.51
N ASN A 307 27.55 16.41 -2.47
CA ASN A 307 26.75 17.37 -1.71
C ASN A 307 25.33 17.51 -2.28
N VAL A 308 25.19 17.51 -3.60
CA VAL A 308 23.87 17.60 -4.25
C VAL A 308 23.00 16.38 -3.90
N GLU A 309 23.59 15.19 -3.87
CA GLU A 309 22.91 13.95 -3.48
C GLU A 309 22.53 13.96 -1.99
N ALA A 310 23.41 14.44 -1.12
CA ALA A 310 23.13 14.58 0.31
C ALA A 310 22.01 15.60 0.58
N SER A 311 22.03 16.75 -0.11
CA SER A 311 20.95 17.76 -0.06
C SER A 311 19.60 17.16 -0.47
N ARG A 312 19.57 16.45 -1.59
CA ARG A 312 18.36 15.73 -2.05
C ARG A 312 17.88 14.66 -1.07
N ALA A 313 18.81 13.96 -0.42
CA ALA A 313 18.47 12.96 0.59
C ALA A 313 17.84 13.61 1.84
N ILE A 314 18.36 14.76 2.28
CA ILE A 314 17.79 15.56 3.39
C ILE A 314 16.40 16.07 3.00
N GLU A 315 16.25 16.65 1.81
CA GLU A 315 14.97 17.15 1.31
C GLU A 315 13.94 16.00 1.24
N PHE A 316 14.33 14.84 0.69
CA PHE A 316 13.49 13.64 0.68
C PHE A 316 13.05 13.25 2.09
N ALA A 317 13.96 13.27 3.07
CA ALA A 317 13.64 12.93 4.44
C ALA A 317 12.62 13.91 5.05
N TYR A 318 12.80 15.22 4.89
CA TYR A 318 11.83 16.22 5.35
C TYR A 318 10.46 16.14 4.66
N ARG A 319 10.41 15.61 3.45
CA ARG A 319 9.13 15.37 2.74
C ARG A 319 8.37 14.14 3.25
N ASN A 320 9.08 13.09 3.68
CA ASN A 320 8.50 11.75 3.88
C ASN A 320 8.50 11.27 5.34
N VAL A 321 9.13 12.02 6.25
CA VAL A 321 9.22 11.65 7.69
C VAL A 321 8.35 12.55 8.61
#